data_58cebbdd431502b5d9ca32ee823d388b
#
_entry.id   58cebbdd431502b5d9ca32ee823d388b
#
_cell.length_a   1.000
_cell.length_b   1.000
_cell.length_c   1.000
_cell.angle_alpha   90.00
_cell.angle_beta   90.00
_cell.angle_gamma   90.00
#
_symmetry.space_group_name_H-M   'P 1'
#
loop_
_entity.id
_entity.type
_entity.pdbx_description
1 polymer ?
#
loop_
_entity_poly.entity_id
_entity_poly.type
_entity_poly.pdbx_seq_one_letter_code
_entity_poly.pdbx_strand_id
1 'polypeptide(L)'
;FAPDQSGAASVLYELGGILVICDAGGCTGNVCGFDEPRWFGERSAIFSAGLRDMDAILGRDDRLVAKLTDAAEKIDANFAAVIGTPVPAVIATDYKALQRMCEKKTSLPILTVDTNGMELYDAGEEKAWLALFKTFAEKDVASQKEVSEEDDSPKKTKIGVLGLTPQDVSDLKVEEKFQKLENENTHYICYGMGAGIDEVKTAGSADKNLVVT
;
A
#
# COMPACT_ATOMS: atom_id res chain seq x y z
N PHE A 1 -13.42 1.48 15.80
CA PHE A 1 -12.17 0.71 15.85
C PHE A 1 -11.99 -0.03 14.54
N ALA A 2 -11.00 0.35 13.75
CA ALA A 2 -10.66 -0.32 12.50
C ALA A 2 -9.48 -1.28 12.75
N PRO A 3 -9.51 -2.50 12.23
CA PRO A 3 -8.45 -3.49 12.42
C PRO A 3 -7.27 -3.27 11.45
N ASP A 4 -6.18 -4.00 11.66
CA ASP A 4 -4.93 -3.89 10.92
C ASP A 4 -5.07 -4.06 9.39
N GLN A 5 -5.95 -4.96 8.90
CA GLN A 5 -6.16 -5.08 7.47
C GLN A 5 -6.72 -3.80 6.83
N SER A 6 -7.48 -3.01 7.59
CA SER A 6 -8.01 -1.73 7.09
C SER A 6 -6.91 -0.68 6.99
N GLY A 7 -5.97 -0.65 7.96
CA GLY A 7 -4.77 0.19 7.89
C GLY A 7 -3.90 -0.14 6.68
N ALA A 8 -3.66 -1.44 6.46
CA ALA A 8 -2.91 -1.89 5.30
C ALA A 8 -3.58 -1.51 3.97
N ALA A 9 -4.91 -1.66 3.88
CA ALA A 9 -5.66 -1.27 2.69
C ALA A 9 -5.58 0.24 2.44
N SER A 10 -5.69 1.06 3.49
CA SER A 10 -5.64 2.52 3.38
C SER A 10 -4.29 3.05 2.88
N VAL A 11 -3.19 2.48 3.36
CA VAL A 11 -1.84 2.84 2.87
C VAL A 11 -1.71 2.58 1.37
N LEU A 12 -2.24 1.47 0.88
CA LEU A 12 -2.06 1.02 -0.51
C LEU A 12 -3.14 1.55 -1.46
N TYR A 13 -4.15 2.25 -0.97
CA TYR A 13 -5.40 2.55 -1.66
C TYR A 13 -5.23 3.32 -2.97
N GLU A 14 -4.50 4.43 -2.96
CA GLU A 14 -4.40 5.36 -4.10
C GLU A 14 -3.18 5.11 -5.00
N LEU A 15 -2.37 4.10 -4.71
CA LEU A 15 -1.10 3.86 -5.38
C LEU A 15 -1.21 3.14 -6.74
N GLY A 16 -2.45 2.94 -7.23
CA GLY A 16 -2.70 2.28 -8.52
C GLY A 16 -2.43 0.78 -8.49
N GLY A 17 -2.65 0.12 -7.36
CA GLY A 17 -2.51 -1.33 -7.21
C GLY A 17 -3.82 -2.10 -7.26
N ILE A 18 -3.72 -3.42 -7.45
CA ILE A 18 -4.80 -4.38 -7.22
C ILE A 18 -4.68 -4.88 -5.79
N LEU A 19 -5.65 -4.57 -4.93
CA LEU A 19 -5.68 -5.01 -3.55
C LEU A 19 -6.59 -6.23 -3.40
N VAL A 20 -6.05 -7.35 -2.95
CA VAL A 20 -6.81 -8.57 -2.68
C VAL A 20 -6.85 -8.80 -1.18
N ILE A 21 -8.01 -8.62 -0.58
CA ILE A 21 -8.24 -8.95 0.82
C ILE A 21 -8.52 -10.46 0.90
N CYS A 22 -7.64 -11.17 1.60
CA CYS A 22 -7.70 -12.62 1.72
C CYS A 22 -8.77 -13.02 2.75
N ASP A 23 -10.04 -12.99 2.36
CA ASP A 23 -11.19 -13.21 3.22
C ASP A 23 -12.30 -14.00 2.52
N ALA A 24 -13.39 -14.25 3.25
CA ALA A 24 -14.62 -14.83 2.72
C ALA A 24 -15.62 -13.77 2.18
N GLY A 25 -15.27 -12.49 2.26
CA GLY A 25 -16.06 -11.34 1.79
C GLY A 25 -16.45 -10.34 2.88
N GLY A 26 -16.48 -10.73 4.13
CA GLY A 26 -16.91 -9.87 5.25
C GLY A 26 -15.92 -8.74 5.55
N CYS A 27 -14.63 -9.06 5.64
CA CYS A 27 -13.59 -8.06 5.90
C CYS A 27 -13.46 -7.06 4.74
N THR A 28 -13.53 -7.52 3.50
CA THR A 28 -13.57 -6.63 2.32
C THR A 28 -14.77 -5.70 2.37
N GLY A 29 -15.95 -6.20 2.71
CA GLY A 29 -17.16 -5.39 2.87
C GLY A 29 -17.03 -4.33 3.97
N ASN A 30 -16.35 -4.66 5.08
CA ASN A 30 -16.10 -3.72 6.16
C ASN A 30 -15.12 -2.62 5.75
N VAL A 31 -13.99 -2.98 5.13
CA VAL A 31 -13.02 -2.01 4.60
C VAL A 31 -13.71 -1.02 3.66
N CYS A 32 -14.38 -1.52 2.62
CA CYS A 32 -15.01 -0.67 1.62
C CYS A 32 -16.24 0.10 2.13
N GLY A 33 -16.99 -0.47 3.08
CA GLY A 33 -18.23 0.12 3.55
C GLY A 33 -18.09 1.09 4.73
N PHE A 34 -17.03 0.95 5.52
CA PHE A 34 -16.91 1.66 6.80
C PHE A 34 -15.51 2.25 7.05
N ASP A 35 -14.45 1.50 6.78
CA ASP A 35 -13.11 1.88 7.27
C ASP A 35 -12.34 2.74 6.26
N GLU A 36 -12.70 2.69 4.96
CA GLU A 36 -12.06 3.44 3.89
C GLU A 36 -13.00 4.51 3.31
N PRO A 37 -13.00 5.73 3.83
CA PRO A 37 -13.95 6.78 3.42
C PRO A 37 -13.78 7.22 1.96
N ARG A 38 -12.59 7.05 1.36
CA ARG A 38 -12.34 7.36 -0.06
C ARG A 38 -13.13 6.47 -1.02
N TRP A 39 -13.59 5.31 -0.56
CA TRP A 39 -14.40 4.37 -1.35
C TRP A 39 -15.67 4.98 -1.95
N PHE A 40 -16.25 5.96 -1.28
CA PHE A 40 -17.45 6.65 -1.73
C PHE A 40 -17.18 7.74 -2.79
N GLY A 41 -15.93 8.17 -2.94
CA GLY A 41 -15.47 9.14 -3.93
C GLY A 41 -14.69 8.47 -5.06
N GLU A 42 -13.43 8.16 -4.80
CA GLU A 42 -12.51 7.55 -5.76
C GLU A 42 -12.27 6.08 -5.40
N ARG A 43 -12.72 5.18 -6.28
CA ARG A 43 -12.62 3.75 -6.03
C ARG A 43 -11.28 3.20 -6.48
N SER A 44 -10.62 2.43 -5.62
CA SER A 44 -9.47 1.60 -5.95
C SER A 44 -9.90 0.18 -6.34
N ALA A 45 -9.00 -0.58 -6.98
CA ALA A 45 -9.25 -1.96 -7.35
C ALA A 45 -9.09 -2.89 -6.13
N ILE A 46 -10.12 -2.98 -5.29
CA ILE A 46 -10.18 -3.87 -4.13
C ILE A 46 -11.07 -5.08 -4.41
N PHE A 47 -10.54 -6.26 -4.13
CA PHE A 47 -11.22 -7.53 -4.34
C PHE A 47 -11.18 -8.40 -3.09
N SER A 48 -12.27 -9.13 -2.84
CA SER A 48 -12.28 -10.26 -1.91
C SER A 48 -11.69 -11.50 -2.57
N ALA A 49 -10.83 -12.22 -1.88
CA ALA A 49 -10.41 -13.55 -2.31
C ALA A 49 -11.59 -14.52 -2.40
N GLY A 50 -12.64 -14.26 -1.60
CA GLY A 50 -13.87 -15.05 -1.58
C GLY A 50 -13.60 -16.48 -1.18
N LEU A 51 -12.81 -16.67 -0.10
CA LEU A 51 -12.47 -17.98 0.44
C LEU A 51 -13.74 -18.75 0.82
N ARG A 52 -13.75 -20.04 0.53
CA ARG A 52 -14.78 -20.99 0.95
C ARG A 52 -14.19 -22.00 1.91
N ASP A 53 -15.04 -22.70 2.64
CA ASP A 53 -14.62 -23.72 3.62
C ASP A 53 -13.64 -24.73 3.02
N MET A 54 -13.93 -25.18 1.80
CA MET A 54 -13.04 -26.12 1.10
C MET A 54 -11.70 -25.50 0.69
N ASP A 55 -11.65 -24.20 0.41
CA ASP A 55 -10.40 -23.53 0.10
C ASP A 55 -9.51 -23.45 1.35
N ALA A 56 -10.12 -23.18 2.51
CA ALA A 56 -9.43 -23.16 3.79
C ALA A 56 -8.93 -24.55 4.21
N ILE A 57 -9.76 -25.59 4.04
CA ILE A 57 -9.42 -26.98 4.42
C ILE A 57 -8.31 -27.56 3.53
N LEU A 58 -8.36 -27.29 2.23
CA LEU A 58 -7.45 -27.87 1.23
C LEU A 58 -6.24 -27.00 0.89
N GLY A 59 -6.16 -25.78 1.41
CA GLY A 59 -5.08 -24.85 1.10
C GLY A 59 -5.07 -24.45 -0.38
N ARG A 60 -6.22 -24.02 -0.94
CA ARG A 60 -6.40 -23.73 -2.37
C ARG A 60 -5.86 -22.36 -2.77
N ASP A 61 -4.59 -22.08 -2.49
CA ASP A 61 -3.91 -20.86 -2.91
C ASP A 61 -3.89 -20.69 -4.44
N ASP A 62 -3.93 -21.81 -5.18
CA ASP A 62 -4.02 -21.85 -6.63
C ASP A 62 -5.23 -21.07 -7.17
N ARG A 63 -6.36 -21.06 -6.45
CA ARG A 63 -7.55 -20.31 -6.84
C ARG A 63 -7.39 -18.81 -6.65
N LEU A 64 -6.77 -18.38 -5.56
CA LEU A 64 -6.47 -16.97 -5.33
C LEU A 64 -5.50 -16.47 -6.40
N VAL A 65 -4.43 -17.21 -6.67
CA VAL A 65 -3.45 -16.89 -7.71
C VAL A 65 -4.13 -16.76 -9.09
N ALA A 66 -5.02 -17.69 -9.44
CA ALA A 66 -5.74 -17.63 -10.71
C ALA A 66 -6.62 -16.37 -10.84
N LYS A 67 -7.36 -16.03 -9.77
CA LYS A 67 -8.21 -14.81 -9.74
C LYS A 67 -7.37 -13.53 -9.84
N LEU A 68 -6.26 -13.47 -9.12
CA LEU A 68 -5.37 -12.32 -9.16
C LEU A 68 -4.73 -12.17 -10.56
N THR A 69 -4.32 -13.28 -11.17
CA THR A 69 -3.80 -13.28 -12.55
C THR A 69 -4.84 -12.75 -13.53
N ASP A 70 -6.09 -13.23 -13.47
CA ASP A 70 -7.19 -12.75 -14.32
C ASP A 70 -7.48 -11.25 -14.11
N ALA A 71 -7.39 -10.75 -12.88
CA ALA A 71 -7.53 -9.32 -12.59
C ALA A 71 -6.36 -8.51 -13.18
N ALA A 72 -5.12 -9.01 -13.04
CA ALA A 72 -3.92 -8.35 -13.55
C ALA A 72 -3.88 -8.26 -15.09
N GLU A 73 -4.55 -9.18 -15.81
CA GLU A 73 -4.69 -9.11 -17.25
C GLU A 73 -5.71 -8.06 -17.73
N LYS A 74 -6.63 -7.64 -16.85
CA LYS A 74 -7.76 -6.77 -17.19
C LYS A 74 -7.62 -5.36 -16.66
N ILE A 75 -6.78 -5.16 -15.64
CA ILE A 75 -6.60 -3.89 -14.94
C ILE A 75 -5.16 -3.44 -15.14
N ASP A 76 -5.01 -2.23 -15.65
CA ASP A 76 -3.72 -1.56 -15.70
C ASP A 76 -3.33 -1.14 -14.28
N ALA A 77 -2.36 -1.85 -13.70
CA ALA A 77 -1.96 -1.67 -12.32
C ALA A 77 -0.44 -1.66 -12.15
N ASN A 78 0.04 -0.89 -11.18
CA ASN A 78 1.46 -0.78 -10.87
C ASN A 78 1.99 -1.98 -10.07
N PHE A 79 1.11 -2.62 -9.29
CA PHE A 79 1.42 -3.77 -8.44
C PHE A 79 0.14 -4.52 -8.06
N ALA A 80 0.31 -5.66 -7.40
CA ALA A 80 -0.78 -6.30 -6.68
C ALA A 80 -0.39 -6.58 -5.23
N ALA A 81 -1.34 -6.47 -4.31
CA ALA A 81 -1.12 -6.72 -2.89
C ALA A 81 -2.13 -7.73 -2.34
N VAL A 82 -1.67 -8.69 -1.55
CA VAL A 82 -2.50 -9.61 -0.79
C VAL A 82 -2.45 -9.23 0.68
N ILE A 83 -3.61 -8.87 1.23
CA ILE A 83 -3.78 -8.39 2.60
C ILE A 83 -4.43 -9.50 3.43
N GLY A 84 -3.82 -9.85 4.55
CA GLY A 84 -4.31 -10.87 5.46
C GLY A 84 -5.52 -10.45 6.28
N THR A 85 -6.26 -11.44 6.78
CA THR A 85 -7.42 -11.27 7.67
C THR A 85 -7.45 -12.42 8.68
N PRO A 86 -8.41 -12.49 9.62
CA PRO A 86 -8.48 -13.60 10.57
C PRO A 86 -8.51 -14.98 9.93
N VAL A 87 -9.17 -15.16 8.78
CA VAL A 87 -9.28 -16.48 8.14
C VAL A 87 -7.92 -17.04 7.72
N PRO A 88 -7.11 -16.36 6.89
CA PRO A 88 -5.78 -16.86 6.55
C PRO A 88 -4.84 -16.94 7.75
N ALA A 89 -4.99 -16.09 8.77
CA ALA A 89 -4.21 -16.18 9.99
C ALA A 89 -4.48 -17.50 10.75
N VAL A 90 -5.74 -17.91 10.85
CA VAL A 90 -6.14 -19.16 11.53
C VAL A 90 -5.66 -20.41 10.77
N ILE A 91 -5.71 -20.39 9.45
CA ILE A 91 -5.25 -21.51 8.61
C ILE A 91 -3.75 -21.48 8.32
N ALA A 92 -3.01 -20.54 8.91
CA ALA A 92 -1.57 -20.38 8.78
C ALA A 92 -1.09 -20.25 7.31
N THR A 93 -1.72 -19.38 6.54
CA THR A 93 -1.36 -19.11 5.14
C THR A 93 0.11 -18.71 5.00
N ASP A 94 0.84 -19.37 4.10
CA ASP A 94 2.23 -18.97 3.77
C ASP A 94 2.25 -17.86 2.72
N TYR A 95 2.27 -16.61 3.19
CA TYR A 95 2.30 -15.43 2.32
C TYR A 95 3.54 -15.37 1.41
N LYS A 96 4.68 -15.92 1.85
CA LYS A 96 5.89 -15.96 1.01
C LYS A 96 5.76 -16.97 -0.13
N ALA A 97 5.11 -18.10 0.12
CA ALA A 97 4.81 -19.05 -0.94
C ALA A 97 3.78 -18.47 -1.92
N LEU A 98 2.72 -17.85 -1.40
CA LEU A 98 1.68 -17.20 -2.18
C LEU A 98 2.26 -16.07 -3.07
N GLN A 99 3.11 -15.21 -2.51
CA GLN A 99 3.81 -14.17 -3.27
C GLN A 99 4.57 -14.77 -4.45
N ARG A 100 5.42 -15.77 -4.21
CA ARG A 100 6.19 -16.45 -5.26
C ARG A 100 5.31 -17.11 -6.34
N MET A 101 4.14 -17.63 -5.94
CA MET A 101 3.18 -18.20 -6.90
C MET A 101 2.57 -17.12 -7.79
N CYS A 102 2.20 -15.98 -7.22
CA CYS A 102 1.67 -14.83 -7.95
C CYS A 102 2.73 -14.24 -8.90
N GLU A 103 3.96 -13.99 -8.43
CA GLU A 103 5.08 -13.46 -9.22
C GLU A 103 5.41 -14.33 -10.44
N LYS A 104 5.20 -15.65 -10.36
CA LYS A 104 5.39 -16.55 -11.50
C LYS A 104 4.29 -16.47 -12.56
N LYS A 105 3.14 -15.90 -12.22
CA LYS A 105 1.94 -15.87 -13.07
C LYS A 105 1.62 -14.48 -13.60
N THR A 106 2.12 -13.44 -12.95
CA THR A 106 1.88 -12.05 -13.33
C THR A 106 3.21 -11.35 -13.56
N SER A 107 3.22 -10.29 -14.36
CA SER A 107 4.37 -9.39 -14.53
C SER A 107 4.41 -8.29 -13.47
N LEU A 108 3.40 -8.21 -12.61
CA LEU A 108 3.30 -7.19 -11.58
C LEU A 108 4.18 -7.53 -10.36
N PRO A 109 4.80 -6.53 -9.72
CA PRO A 109 5.33 -6.68 -8.38
C PRO A 109 4.23 -7.11 -7.41
N ILE A 110 4.52 -8.09 -6.56
CA ILE A 110 3.55 -8.63 -5.60
C ILE A 110 3.97 -8.28 -4.18
N LEU A 111 3.09 -7.58 -3.46
CA LEU A 111 3.24 -7.34 -2.03
C LEU A 111 2.36 -8.31 -1.25
N THR A 112 2.84 -8.71 -0.08
CA THR A 112 2.02 -9.42 0.90
C THR A 112 2.10 -8.70 2.22
N VAL A 113 0.95 -8.45 2.84
CA VAL A 113 0.85 -7.80 4.14
C VAL A 113 0.17 -8.79 5.09
N ASP A 114 0.96 -9.34 6.01
CA ASP A 114 0.51 -10.33 6.99
C ASP A 114 -0.21 -9.64 8.15
N THR A 115 -1.44 -9.20 7.86
CA THR A 115 -2.40 -8.71 8.84
C THR A 115 -3.32 -9.85 9.29
N ASN A 116 -3.92 -9.74 10.48
CA ASN A 116 -4.67 -10.82 11.10
C ASN A 116 -6.07 -10.43 11.59
N GLY A 117 -6.44 -9.16 11.49
CA GLY A 117 -7.73 -8.64 11.91
C GLY A 117 -7.92 -8.48 13.41
N MET A 118 -6.86 -8.69 14.20
CA MET A 118 -6.88 -8.61 15.68
C MET A 118 -6.00 -7.48 16.19
N GLU A 119 -5.03 -7.03 15.42
CA GLU A 119 -4.17 -5.89 15.73
C GLU A 119 -4.87 -4.58 15.40
N LEU A 120 -4.29 -3.48 15.87
CA LEU A 120 -4.79 -2.14 15.62
C LEU A 120 -4.49 -1.69 14.19
N TYR A 121 -5.19 -0.66 13.75
CA TYR A 121 -5.09 -0.07 12.43
C TYR A 121 -3.66 0.35 12.07
N ASP A 122 -2.97 1.03 13.00
CA ASP A 122 -1.58 1.48 12.90
C ASP A 122 -0.58 0.32 12.67
N ALA A 123 -0.81 -0.84 13.28
CA ALA A 123 0.02 -2.02 13.04
C ALA A 123 -0.07 -2.51 11.58
N GLY A 124 -1.24 -2.39 10.97
CA GLY A 124 -1.45 -2.68 9.56
C GLY A 124 -0.79 -1.67 8.63
N GLU A 125 -0.84 -0.40 8.98
CA GLU A 125 -0.14 0.67 8.27
C GLU A 125 1.37 0.42 8.26
N GLU A 126 1.97 0.16 9.44
CA GLU A 126 3.40 -0.11 9.56
C GLU A 126 3.84 -1.27 8.65
N LYS A 127 3.10 -2.38 8.67
CA LYS A 127 3.37 -3.54 7.81
C LYS A 127 3.28 -3.20 6.33
N ALA A 128 2.26 -2.42 5.93
CA ALA A 128 2.05 -2.02 4.54
C ALA A 128 3.15 -1.06 4.06
N TRP A 129 3.50 -0.05 4.86
CA TRP A 129 4.62 0.86 4.58
C TRP A 129 5.93 0.10 4.42
N LEU A 130 6.20 -0.83 5.31
CA LEU A 130 7.42 -1.65 5.25
C LEU A 130 7.48 -2.49 3.97
N ALA A 131 6.38 -3.14 3.59
CA ALA A 131 6.29 -3.92 2.36
C ALA A 131 6.46 -3.03 1.12
N LEU A 132 5.81 -1.87 1.12
CA LEU A 132 5.83 -0.90 0.02
C LEU A 132 7.25 -0.37 -0.23
N PHE A 133 7.91 0.17 0.80
CA PHE A 133 9.25 0.72 0.65
C PHE A 133 10.31 -0.35 0.36
N LYS A 134 10.20 -1.55 0.93
CA LYS A 134 11.10 -2.67 0.58
C LYS A 134 11.02 -3.06 -0.90
N THR A 135 9.85 -2.91 -1.49
CA THR A 135 9.62 -3.32 -2.88
C THR A 135 9.98 -2.21 -3.87
N PHE A 136 9.65 -0.96 -3.55
CA PHE A 136 9.68 0.12 -4.53
C PHE A 136 10.73 1.21 -4.25
N ALA A 137 11.16 1.42 -2.99
CA ALA A 137 12.13 2.47 -2.74
C ALA A 137 13.47 2.16 -3.42
N GLU A 138 13.91 3.05 -4.29
CA GLU A 138 15.16 2.92 -5.01
C GLU A 138 16.35 3.05 -4.05
N LYS A 139 17.23 2.04 -4.05
CA LYS A 139 18.36 1.97 -3.12
C LYS A 139 19.50 2.92 -3.47
N ASP A 140 19.58 3.35 -4.73
CA ASP A 140 20.74 4.10 -5.27
C ASP A 140 20.46 5.58 -5.53
N VAL A 141 19.35 6.13 -5.04
CA VAL A 141 19.05 7.56 -5.19
C VAL A 141 20.11 8.45 -4.50
N ALA A 142 20.77 7.93 -3.49
CA ALA A 142 21.91 8.64 -2.85
C ALA A 142 23.11 8.82 -3.77
N SER A 143 23.34 7.86 -4.69
CA SER A 143 24.46 7.90 -5.64
C SER A 143 24.18 8.84 -6.84
N GLN A 144 22.94 9.15 -7.12
CA GLN A 144 22.58 10.10 -8.18
C GLN A 144 22.69 11.57 -7.73
N LYS A 145 22.89 11.84 -6.44
CA LYS A 145 23.13 13.20 -5.91
C LYS A 145 24.45 13.84 -6.42
N GLU A 146 25.36 13.05 -7.01
CA GLU A 146 26.67 13.55 -7.43
C GLU A 146 26.75 13.95 -8.93
N VAL A 147 25.71 13.73 -9.73
CA VAL A 147 25.81 13.87 -11.22
C VAL A 147 25.02 15.06 -11.80
N SER A 148 24.27 15.81 -11.00
CA SER A 148 23.62 17.03 -11.46
C SER A 148 24.25 18.29 -10.82
N GLU A 149 25.51 18.51 -11.09
CA GLU A 149 26.16 19.82 -10.93
C GLU A 149 25.89 20.62 -12.19
N GLU A 150 24.92 21.54 -12.12
CA GLU A 150 24.85 22.82 -12.87
C GLU A 150 23.45 23.46 -12.79
N ASP A 151 22.78 23.36 -11.60
CA ASP A 151 21.67 24.26 -11.36
C ASP A 151 21.95 25.07 -10.09
N ASP A 152 22.29 26.36 -10.26
CA ASP A 152 22.66 27.31 -9.21
C ASP A 152 21.42 27.79 -8.41
N SER A 153 20.33 27.05 -8.46
CA SER A 153 19.14 27.28 -7.64
C SER A 153 19.34 26.76 -6.22
N PRO A 154 18.92 27.48 -5.18
CA PRO A 154 19.07 27.05 -3.80
C PRO A 154 18.37 25.69 -3.60
N LYS A 155 19.17 24.68 -3.23
CA LYS A 155 18.70 23.30 -3.07
C LYS A 155 17.68 23.22 -1.92
N LYS A 156 16.41 22.99 -2.24
CA LYS A 156 15.35 22.81 -1.25
C LYS A 156 15.57 21.54 -0.44
N THR A 157 15.37 21.61 0.86
CA THR A 157 15.34 20.42 1.73
C THR A 157 14.09 19.60 1.41
N LYS A 158 14.27 18.35 1.02
CA LYS A 158 13.19 17.41 0.74
C LYS A 158 12.73 16.73 2.02
N ILE A 159 11.46 16.89 2.38
CA ILE A 159 10.84 16.29 3.56
C ILE A 159 9.81 15.27 3.11
N GLY A 160 10.10 13.98 3.35
CA GLY A 160 9.13 12.90 3.15
C GLY A 160 8.10 12.89 4.27
N VAL A 161 6.83 12.72 3.95
CA VAL A 161 5.72 12.66 4.91
C VAL A 161 5.10 11.26 4.86
N LEU A 162 5.12 10.58 6.02
CA LEU A 162 4.67 9.21 6.23
C LEU A 162 3.49 9.16 7.20
N GLY A 163 2.65 8.15 7.10
CA GLY A 163 1.57 7.90 8.04
C GLY A 163 0.31 8.73 7.77
N LEU A 164 0.15 9.26 6.56
CA LEU A 164 -1.08 9.97 6.18
C LEU A 164 -2.12 8.96 5.68
N THR A 165 -3.11 8.69 6.52
CA THR A 165 -4.29 7.91 6.11
C THR A 165 -5.57 8.64 6.51
N PRO A 166 -6.73 8.29 5.94
CA PRO A 166 -7.99 8.95 6.26
C PRO A 166 -8.46 8.81 7.71
N GLN A 167 -7.96 7.83 8.45
CA GLN A 167 -8.31 7.67 9.87
C GLN A 167 -7.40 8.48 10.79
N ASP A 168 -6.17 8.77 10.39
CA ASP A 168 -5.24 9.61 11.16
C ASP A 168 -5.49 11.09 10.91
N VAL A 169 -5.92 11.44 9.70
CA VAL A 169 -6.18 12.83 9.32
C VAL A 169 -7.59 12.96 8.75
N SER A 170 -8.35 13.91 9.27
CA SER A 170 -9.75 14.15 8.87
C SER A 170 -9.92 14.78 7.49
N ASP A 171 -8.84 15.23 6.87
CA ASP A 171 -8.87 15.91 5.57
C ASP A 171 -8.29 15.03 4.47
N LEU A 172 -9.11 14.67 3.49
CA LEU A 172 -8.70 13.87 2.34
C LEU A 172 -7.78 14.62 1.34
N LYS A 173 -7.61 15.95 1.52
CA LYS A 173 -6.75 16.78 0.67
C LYS A 173 -5.49 17.23 1.41
N VAL A 174 -4.89 16.35 2.15
CA VAL A 174 -3.71 16.64 2.98
C VAL A 174 -2.52 17.10 2.13
N GLU A 175 -2.31 16.51 0.96
CA GLU A 175 -1.24 16.89 0.05
C GLU A 175 -1.32 18.38 -0.33
N GLU A 176 -2.51 18.90 -0.66
CA GLU A 176 -2.70 20.32 -0.95
C GLU A 176 -2.28 21.24 0.22
N LYS A 177 -2.40 20.74 1.47
CA LYS A 177 -1.96 21.50 2.65
C LYS A 177 -0.44 21.52 2.77
N PHE A 178 0.23 20.39 2.56
CA PHE A 178 1.69 20.35 2.56
C PHE A 178 2.27 21.19 1.44
N GLN A 179 1.68 21.18 0.24
CA GLN A 179 2.08 22.05 -0.87
C GLN A 179 1.99 23.54 -0.50
N LYS A 180 0.97 23.95 0.27
CA LYS A 180 0.83 25.33 0.77
C LYS A 180 1.85 25.71 1.84
N LEU A 181 2.47 24.74 2.50
CA LEU A 181 3.55 24.94 3.47
C LEU A 181 4.92 25.00 2.80
N GLU A 182 5.01 24.67 1.53
CA GLU A 182 6.25 24.79 0.75
C GLU A 182 6.75 26.22 0.70
N ASN A 183 8.06 26.36 0.73
CA ASN A 183 8.72 27.65 0.60
C ASN A 183 10.00 27.49 -0.21
N GLU A 184 10.81 28.57 -0.30
CA GLU A 184 12.07 28.56 -1.06
C GLU A 184 13.09 27.51 -0.55
N ASN A 185 12.98 27.09 0.70
CA ASN A 185 13.93 26.20 1.36
C ASN A 185 13.42 24.78 1.57
N THR A 186 12.11 24.51 1.45
CA THR A 186 11.50 23.22 1.76
C THR A 186 10.57 22.74 0.66
N HIS A 187 10.61 21.43 0.41
CA HIS A 187 9.69 20.71 -0.49
C HIS A 187 9.18 19.45 0.24
N TYR A 188 7.86 19.23 0.25
CA TYR A 188 7.23 18.09 0.91
C TYR A 188 6.84 17.03 -0.12
N ILE A 189 7.16 15.77 0.18
CA ILE A 189 6.77 14.61 -0.63
C ILE A 189 5.88 13.74 0.25
N CYS A 190 4.56 13.75 0.00
CA CYS A 190 3.64 12.83 0.68
C CYS A 190 3.74 11.45 0.04
N TYR A 191 3.72 10.40 0.87
CA TYR A 191 3.64 9.03 0.41
C TYR A 191 2.26 8.47 0.76
N GLY A 192 1.65 7.70 -0.14
CA GLY A 192 0.33 7.11 0.07
C GLY A 192 -0.79 8.07 -0.32
N MET A 193 -1.48 8.64 0.63
CA MET A 193 -2.65 9.49 0.40
C MET A 193 -2.33 10.72 -0.45
N GLY A 194 -2.99 10.83 -1.61
CA GLY A 194 -2.76 11.89 -2.59
C GLY A 194 -1.49 11.74 -3.47
N ALA A 195 -0.75 10.65 -3.31
CA ALA A 195 0.49 10.39 -4.04
C ALA A 195 0.37 9.13 -4.90
N GLY A 196 1.28 8.98 -5.86
CA GLY A 196 1.39 7.77 -6.68
C GLY A 196 2.56 6.89 -6.26
N ILE A 197 2.74 5.78 -6.97
CA ILE A 197 3.85 4.87 -6.73
C ILE A 197 5.22 5.50 -7.04
N ASP A 198 5.26 6.52 -7.90
CA ASP A 198 6.50 7.16 -8.30
C ASP A 198 7.09 8.00 -7.15
N GLU A 199 6.26 8.64 -6.34
CA GLU A 199 6.69 9.32 -5.11
C GLU A 199 7.33 8.32 -4.15
N VAL A 200 6.74 7.13 -4.00
CA VAL A 200 7.27 6.05 -3.15
C VAL A 200 8.66 5.60 -3.62
N LYS A 201 8.89 5.48 -4.94
CA LYS A 201 10.21 5.13 -5.49
C LYS A 201 11.29 6.13 -5.08
N THR A 202 10.92 7.41 -4.98
CA THR A 202 11.86 8.48 -4.62
C THR A 202 12.12 8.60 -3.11
N ALA A 203 11.52 7.78 -2.26
CA ALA A 203 11.59 7.90 -0.82
C ALA A 203 13.03 7.96 -0.26
N GLY A 204 13.98 7.24 -0.90
CA GLY A 204 15.40 7.30 -0.57
C GLY A 204 16.07 8.67 -0.81
N SER A 205 15.43 9.59 -1.55
CA SER A 205 15.95 10.92 -1.85
C SER A 205 15.56 11.99 -0.82
N ALA A 206 14.69 11.69 0.12
CA ALA A 206 14.28 12.61 1.17
C ALA A 206 15.46 12.91 2.12
N ASP A 207 15.67 14.18 2.45
CA ASP A 207 16.69 14.60 3.40
C ASP A 207 16.25 14.35 4.86
N LYS A 208 14.93 14.41 5.09
CA LYS A 208 14.28 14.16 6.38
C LYS A 208 12.94 13.47 6.16
N ASN A 209 12.49 12.69 7.14
CA ASN A 209 11.15 12.13 7.16
C ASN A 209 10.37 12.66 8.36
N LEU A 210 9.14 13.08 8.11
CA LEU A 210 8.13 13.41 9.09
C LEU A 210 7.16 12.23 9.19
N VAL A 211 7.02 11.66 10.37
CA VAL A 211 6.02 10.63 10.67
C VAL A 211 4.85 11.31 11.36
N VAL A 212 3.64 11.12 10.84
CA VAL A 212 2.41 11.82 11.28
C VAL A 212 1.60 10.97 12.25
N THR A 213 1.76 9.66 12.24
CA THR A 213 1.04 8.71 13.09
C THR A 213 1.74 8.46 14.42
#